data_8d5a96f94f251c185638095475e224ec
#
_entry.id   8d5a96f94f251c185638095475e224ec
#
_cell.length_a   1.000
_cell.length_b   1.000
_cell.length_c   1.000
_cell.angle_alpha   90.00
_cell.angle_beta   90.00
_cell.angle_gamma   90.00
#
_symmetry.space_group_name_H-M   'P 1'
#
loop_
_entity.id
_entity.type
_entity.pdbx_description
1 polymer ?
#
loop_
_entity_poly.entity_id
_entity_poly.type
_entity_poly.pdbx_seq_one_letter_code
_entity_poly.pdbx_strand_id
1 'polypeptide(L)'
;MERRTRMYRGALGLLLAGGVLLTGCSGGGGSSDTSAARGGKRAAGPAPAAPGGGTSSGGAAADEAKPADGAGKTDRLRESAPPDYLSTFALDVDTASYGYARRTLADGRLPGPETVRPEEFVNSFRQGYHRPAGNGFSVSVDGARAGGEGGDWSLVRVGLATKAAPSSAERPPAALTFVVDISGSMASPDRLGLVKTSLSILTDELRDDDAVSLVTFSGEAETILPMTRLRDHRGKIHDAVDSMEPADSTNVGAGVRRGYEEAVDGHRKGANNRVVLLSDALANTGETDAEAILERIDSARRDYGITLFGVGVGSDYGDAFMEQLTNKGDGHTTYIADEEQARKVFVDQLPAHIELTARDAKAQVAFDPKTVEKFKLVGYEDRKVADDDFRDDSVDGGEIGPGHTVTALYAVRLRDGASGHVATATVRWLDPESRAAHEETGSIETGAIDGKLWGGSSTRLQVAAAAAYFADSLRGGGLPGAPGLGELATRADELARRTEDDSVAKLATAIGRADRLRGGRADTGTGAGEGEMD
;
A
#
# COMPACT_ATOMS: atom_id res chain seq x y z
N MET A 1 53.57 9.27 34.91
CA MET A 1 54.72 9.11 33.99
C MET A 1 54.20 9.26 32.60
N GLU A 2 54.44 10.42 32.14
CA GLU A 2 55.01 11.01 30.89
C GLU A 2 54.14 10.76 29.65
N ARG A 3 53.42 11.76 29.19
CA ARG A 3 53.67 12.88 28.27
C ARG A 3 54.48 12.44 27.02
N ARG A 4 53.86 12.58 25.84
CA ARG A 4 54.48 13.34 24.71
C ARG A 4 53.44 13.77 23.66
N THR A 5 53.26 15.05 23.65
CA THR A 5 52.71 15.93 22.62
C THR A 5 53.61 15.95 21.36
N ARG A 6 53.05 16.02 20.15
CA ARG A 6 53.67 16.70 19.02
C ARG A 6 52.65 17.38 18.11
N MET A 7 52.66 18.68 18.15
CA MET A 7 52.14 19.57 17.08
C MET A 7 53.06 19.53 15.85
N TYR A 8 52.48 19.69 14.68
CA TYR A 8 53.15 20.42 13.58
C TYR A 8 52.16 21.34 12.88
N ARG A 9 52.60 22.59 12.76
CA ARG A 9 52.01 23.74 12.06
C ARG A 9 52.56 23.84 10.64
N GLY A 10 51.80 24.55 9.76
CA GLY A 10 52.30 25.33 8.61
C GLY A 10 51.95 24.67 7.27
N ALA A 11 51.58 25.36 6.24
CA ALA A 11 51.64 26.77 5.93
C ALA A 11 50.63 27.09 4.79
N LEU A 12 50.26 28.30 4.77
CA LEU A 12 49.60 29.17 3.80
C LEU A 12 50.17 29.09 2.38
N GLY A 13 49.33 29.23 1.36
CA GLY A 13 49.70 29.50 -0.01
C GLY A 13 48.57 30.19 -0.76
N LEU A 14 48.61 31.50 -0.74
CA LEU A 14 47.80 32.41 -1.58
C LEU A 14 48.43 32.51 -2.96
N LEU A 15 47.69 32.50 -4.05
CA LEU A 15 48.05 33.16 -5.29
C LEU A 15 46.82 33.66 -6.08
N LEU A 16 46.93 34.92 -6.39
CA LEU A 16 46.02 35.84 -7.04
C LEU A 16 46.03 35.73 -8.57
N ALA A 17 44.92 36.18 -9.15
CA ALA A 17 44.77 37.07 -10.31
C ALA A 17 44.79 36.50 -11.72
N GLY A 18 43.82 36.97 -12.50
CA GLY A 18 43.88 37.01 -13.96
C GLY A 18 42.50 37.19 -14.59
N GLY A 19 41.99 38.42 -14.58
CA GLY A 19 40.80 38.80 -15.35
C GLY A 19 41.17 39.08 -16.81
N VAL A 20 40.24 38.85 -17.73
CA VAL A 20 40.17 39.55 -19.03
C VAL A 20 38.73 39.81 -19.39
N LEU A 21 38.42 41.08 -19.45
CA LEU A 21 37.26 41.68 -20.09
C LEU A 21 37.48 41.68 -21.61
N LEU A 22 36.48 41.37 -22.40
CA LEU A 22 36.35 41.88 -23.74
C LEU A 22 34.88 42.17 -24.06
N THR A 23 34.66 43.45 -24.21
CA THR A 23 33.52 44.16 -24.77
C THR A 23 33.40 43.97 -26.28
N GLY A 24 32.19 43.94 -26.80
CA GLY A 24 31.93 44.05 -28.23
C GLY A 24 30.48 44.47 -28.47
N CYS A 25 30.34 45.76 -28.75
CA CYS A 25 29.11 46.46 -29.12
C CYS A 25 28.71 46.27 -30.57
N SER A 26 27.47 46.56 -30.83
CA SER A 26 26.81 47.33 -31.88
C SER A 26 25.73 46.51 -32.59
N GLY A 27 24.57 46.97 -32.90
CA GLY A 27 24.01 48.30 -32.99
C GLY A 27 22.84 48.26 -33.95
N GLY A 28 21.89 49.14 -33.71
CA GLY A 28 20.95 49.65 -34.69
C GLY A 28 19.64 48.88 -34.83
N GLY A 29 18.46 49.41 -34.68
CA GLY A 29 17.95 50.77 -34.74
C GLY A 29 16.59 50.76 -35.42
N GLY A 30 15.70 51.62 -34.96
CA GLY A 30 14.56 52.10 -35.72
C GLY A 30 13.22 51.55 -35.27
N SER A 31 12.48 52.15 -34.41
CA SER A 31 11.64 53.37 -34.40
C SER A 31 10.31 53.25 -35.12
N SER A 32 9.33 53.63 -34.34
CA SER A 32 8.11 54.42 -34.59
C SER A 32 6.95 53.68 -35.25
N ASP A 33 5.81 53.88 -34.92
CA ASP A 33 4.93 54.81 -34.22
C ASP A 33 3.46 54.47 -34.51
N THR A 34 2.68 54.70 -33.51
CA THR A 34 1.38 55.32 -33.51
C THR A 34 0.15 54.75 -34.22
N SER A 35 -0.85 54.72 -33.39
CA SER A 35 -2.23 55.24 -33.49
C SER A 35 -3.34 54.36 -34.01
N ALA A 36 -4.19 54.08 -33.09
CA ALA A 36 -5.50 54.63 -32.88
C ALA A 36 -6.67 54.13 -33.74
N ALA A 37 -7.58 53.50 -33.01
CA ALA A 37 -8.98 53.83 -32.91
C ALA A 37 -10.01 53.39 -33.98
N ARG A 38 -11.17 53.00 -33.39
CA ARG A 38 -12.54 52.92 -33.93
C ARG A 38 -12.90 51.62 -34.66
N GLY A 39 -13.80 50.82 -34.16
CA GLY A 39 -15.20 51.15 -33.84
C GLY A 39 -16.07 50.55 -34.92
N GLY A 40 -16.79 49.50 -34.63
CA GLY A 40 -17.73 48.95 -35.60
C GLY A 40 -18.62 47.86 -34.96
N LYS A 41 -19.84 48.27 -34.67
CA LYS A 41 -20.96 47.48 -34.13
C LYS A 41 -21.58 46.56 -35.20
N ARG A 42 -22.32 45.53 -34.70
CA ARG A 42 -23.43 44.78 -35.30
C ARG A 42 -23.02 43.62 -36.17
N ALA A 43 -23.73 42.47 -36.20
CA ALA A 43 -25.14 42.19 -35.95
C ALA A 43 -25.33 40.72 -35.63
N ALA A 44 -26.39 40.45 -34.90
CA ALA A 44 -26.98 39.14 -34.65
C ALA A 44 -27.75 38.63 -35.88
N GLY A 45 -27.87 37.30 -36.01
CA GLY A 45 -28.85 36.69 -36.91
C GLY A 45 -28.62 35.22 -37.11
N PRO A 46 -29.63 34.43 -37.42
CA PRO A 46 -30.43 33.68 -36.46
C PRO A 46 -30.23 32.15 -36.62
N ALA A 47 -30.72 31.39 -35.65
CA ALA A 47 -30.85 29.95 -35.69
C ALA A 47 -31.89 29.50 -36.76
N PRO A 48 -31.73 28.35 -37.39
CA PRO A 48 -32.85 27.70 -38.05
C PRO A 48 -33.39 26.53 -37.27
N ALA A 49 -34.70 26.41 -37.36
CA ALA A 49 -35.61 25.47 -36.77
C ALA A 49 -35.46 24.05 -37.25
N ALA A 50 -35.90 23.12 -36.44
CA ALA A 50 -36.18 21.72 -36.76
C ALA A 50 -37.39 21.56 -37.69
N PRO A 51 -37.49 20.51 -38.47
CA PRO A 51 -38.78 19.94 -38.82
C PRO A 51 -38.96 18.54 -38.29
N GLY A 52 -40.17 18.27 -37.91
CA GLY A 52 -40.65 17.09 -37.25
C GLY A 52 -41.03 15.95 -38.15
N GLY A 53 -41.31 14.87 -37.51
CA GLY A 53 -42.40 13.95 -37.78
C GLY A 53 -42.12 12.82 -38.80
N GLY A 54 -42.07 11.62 -38.26
CA GLY A 54 -42.20 10.40 -39.09
C GLY A 54 -42.25 9.17 -38.22
N THR A 55 -43.44 8.76 -37.84
CA THR A 55 -43.76 7.45 -37.22
C THR A 55 -43.48 6.31 -38.16
N SER A 56 -42.73 5.28 -37.72
CA SER A 56 -43.01 3.91 -38.13
C SER A 56 -42.57 2.91 -37.06
N SER A 57 -43.52 2.15 -36.63
CA SER A 57 -43.46 0.98 -35.77
C SER A 57 -42.56 -0.12 -36.35
N GLY A 58 -41.69 -0.67 -35.54
CA GLY A 58 -40.95 -1.90 -35.83
C GLY A 58 -40.41 -2.45 -34.53
N GLY A 59 -41.14 -3.36 -33.87
CA GLY A 59 -40.70 -4.07 -32.71
C GLY A 59 -39.51 -4.97 -33.04
N ALA A 60 -38.45 -4.80 -32.30
CA ALA A 60 -37.41 -5.80 -32.12
C ALA A 60 -37.25 -6.03 -30.62
N ALA A 61 -37.53 -7.27 -30.25
CA ALA A 61 -37.42 -7.77 -28.90
C ALA A 61 -36.01 -7.48 -28.35
N ALA A 62 -35.95 -6.83 -27.20
CA ALA A 62 -34.74 -6.82 -26.38
C ALA A 62 -34.53 -8.26 -25.85
N ASP A 63 -33.50 -8.90 -26.39
CA ASP A 63 -32.96 -10.12 -25.80
C ASP A 63 -32.37 -9.74 -24.44
N GLU A 64 -33.09 -10.09 -23.38
CA GLU A 64 -32.53 -10.08 -22.02
C GLU A 64 -31.41 -11.13 -21.98
N ALA A 65 -30.16 -10.65 -22.06
CA ALA A 65 -29.00 -11.47 -21.76
C ALA A 65 -29.10 -11.89 -20.30
N LYS A 66 -29.51 -13.15 -20.08
CA LYS A 66 -29.34 -13.83 -18.79
C LYS A 66 -27.88 -13.70 -18.35
N PRO A 67 -27.60 -13.40 -17.07
CA PRO A 67 -26.25 -13.53 -16.54
C PRO A 67 -25.80 -14.98 -16.72
N ALA A 68 -24.67 -15.18 -17.36
CA ALA A 68 -24.02 -16.48 -17.46
C ALA A 68 -23.48 -16.86 -16.08
N ASP A 69 -24.34 -17.46 -15.26
CA ASP A 69 -23.92 -18.13 -14.02
C ASP A 69 -23.14 -19.38 -14.42
N GLY A 70 -21.85 -19.40 -14.10
CA GLY A 70 -21.03 -20.62 -14.14
C GLY A 70 -19.67 -20.53 -14.82
N ALA A 71 -19.39 -19.55 -15.67
CA ALA A 71 -18.13 -19.48 -16.41
C ALA A 71 -16.94 -18.86 -15.65
N GLY A 72 -17.17 -18.20 -14.52
CA GLY A 72 -16.14 -17.43 -13.82
C GLY A 72 -15.21 -18.23 -12.88
N LYS A 73 -15.55 -19.46 -12.49
CA LYS A 73 -14.82 -20.19 -11.44
C LYS A 73 -13.65 -21.05 -11.94
N THR A 74 -13.66 -21.48 -13.18
CA THR A 74 -12.65 -22.40 -13.72
C THR A 74 -11.62 -21.72 -14.63
N ASP A 75 -11.85 -20.47 -15.04
CA ASP A 75 -10.99 -19.80 -16.01
C ASP A 75 -9.75 -19.12 -15.38
N ARG A 76 -9.81 -18.76 -14.10
CA ARG A 76 -8.71 -18.05 -13.41
C ARG A 76 -7.44 -18.89 -13.22
N LEU A 77 -7.53 -20.21 -13.31
CA LEU A 77 -6.39 -21.14 -13.22
C LEU A 77 -6.01 -21.75 -14.57
N ARG A 78 -6.71 -21.42 -15.65
CA ARG A 78 -6.45 -21.92 -17.01
C ARG A 78 -5.45 -21.07 -17.79
N GLU A 79 -5.04 -19.91 -17.25
CA GLU A 79 -4.01 -19.12 -17.90
C GLU A 79 -2.71 -19.94 -17.98
N SER A 80 -2.18 -20.08 -19.18
CA SER A 80 -0.84 -20.61 -19.39
C SER A 80 0.17 -19.69 -18.70
N ALA A 81 1.29 -20.24 -18.22
CA ALA A 81 2.40 -19.42 -17.75
C ALA A 81 2.76 -18.37 -18.82
N PRO A 82 3.16 -17.15 -18.42
CA PRO A 82 3.68 -16.16 -19.35
C PRO A 82 4.79 -16.78 -20.22
N PRO A 83 4.93 -16.37 -21.49
CA PRO A 83 5.90 -16.98 -22.41
C PRO A 83 7.34 -16.92 -21.94
N ASP A 84 7.68 -15.88 -21.16
CA ASP A 84 9.00 -15.63 -20.57
C ASP A 84 9.20 -16.28 -19.19
N TYR A 85 8.16 -16.86 -18.60
CA TYR A 85 8.19 -17.47 -17.27
C TYR A 85 8.62 -16.50 -16.15
N LEU A 86 8.38 -15.21 -16.32
CA LEU A 86 8.68 -14.15 -15.37
C LEU A 86 7.41 -13.70 -14.62
N SER A 87 7.60 -13.15 -13.44
CA SER A 87 6.56 -12.48 -12.66
C SER A 87 7.20 -11.34 -11.87
N THR A 88 6.85 -10.11 -12.21
CA THR A 88 7.44 -8.90 -11.63
C THR A 88 6.38 -8.07 -10.90
N PHE A 89 6.72 -7.57 -9.72
CA PHE A 89 5.81 -6.78 -8.88
C PHE A 89 6.57 -5.79 -7.99
N ALA A 90 5.90 -4.70 -7.63
CA ALA A 90 6.36 -3.72 -6.65
C ALA A 90 6.19 -4.26 -5.21
N LEU A 91 7.02 -3.79 -4.27
CA LEU A 91 7.08 -4.33 -2.91
C LEU A 91 6.28 -3.54 -1.86
N ASP A 92 5.53 -2.54 -2.26
CA ASP A 92 4.66 -1.75 -1.38
C ASP A 92 3.43 -2.56 -0.95
N VAL A 93 3.53 -3.37 0.06
CA VAL A 93 2.42 -4.21 0.51
C VAL A 93 1.78 -3.64 1.76
N ASP A 94 0.55 -3.24 1.61
CA ASP A 94 -0.33 -2.80 2.69
C ASP A 94 -0.93 -3.96 3.49
N THR A 95 -1.66 -3.66 4.55
CA THR A 95 -2.40 -4.65 5.36
C THR A 95 -3.82 -4.20 5.68
N ALA A 96 -4.29 -3.13 5.03
CA ALA A 96 -5.58 -2.50 5.28
C ALA A 96 -6.75 -3.43 4.99
N SER A 97 -6.71 -4.15 3.86
CA SER A 97 -7.76 -5.06 3.42
C SER A 97 -8.06 -6.17 4.43
N TYR A 98 -7.04 -6.76 5.06
CA TYR A 98 -7.25 -7.76 6.10
C TYR A 98 -7.90 -7.18 7.36
N GLY A 99 -7.47 -5.98 7.78
CA GLY A 99 -8.06 -5.25 8.90
C GLY A 99 -9.54 -4.96 8.68
N TYR A 100 -9.87 -4.43 7.51
CA TYR A 100 -11.24 -4.15 7.07
C TYR A 100 -12.10 -5.43 7.03
N ALA A 101 -11.61 -6.50 6.39
CA ALA A 101 -12.34 -7.76 6.31
C ALA A 101 -12.65 -8.35 7.69
N ARG A 102 -11.69 -8.32 8.64
CA ARG A 102 -11.91 -8.77 10.02
C ARG A 102 -13.03 -8.00 10.72
N ARG A 103 -13.07 -6.69 10.56
CA ARG A 103 -14.11 -5.84 11.16
C ARG A 103 -15.47 -6.13 10.55
N THR A 104 -15.59 -6.13 9.23
CA THR A 104 -16.84 -6.46 8.52
C THR A 104 -17.42 -7.81 8.97
N LEU A 105 -16.54 -8.81 9.17
CA LEU A 105 -16.94 -10.11 9.71
C LEU A 105 -17.34 -10.04 11.19
N ALA A 106 -16.73 -9.17 11.97
CA ALA A 106 -17.13 -8.95 13.38
C ALA A 106 -18.51 -8.33 13.47
N ASP A 107 -18.87 -7.47 12.53
CA ASP A 107 -20.20 -6.84 12.39
C ASP A 107 -21.25 -7.79 11.77
N GLY A 108 -20.91 -9.05 11.54
CA GLY A 108 -21.84 -10.06 11.01
C GLY A 108 -22.10 -9.96 9.51
N ARG A 109 -21.21 -9.32 8.76
CA ARG A 109 -21.29 -9.17 7.29
C ARG A 109 -20.08 -9.82 6.62
N LEU A 110 -20.25 -10.28 5.38
CA LEU A 110 -19.12 -10.69 4.53
C LEU A 110 -18.56 -9.44 3.82
N PRO A 111 -17.22 -9.29 3.73
CA PRO A 111 -16.62 -8.23 2.93
C PRO A 111 -16.94 -8.42 1.46
N GLY A 112 -17.01 -7.32 0.70
CA GLY A 112 -17.13 -7.37 -0.76
C GLY A 112 -15.89 -8.03 -1.37
N PRO A 113 -16.05 -8.92 -2.37
CA PRO A 113 -14.90 -9.60 -2.98
C PRO A 113 -13.84 -8.63 -3.55
N GLU A 114 -14.28 -7.46 -3.99
CA GLU A 114 -13.45 -6.38 -4.54
C GLU A 114 -12.57 -5.71 -3.48
N THR A 115 -12.94 -5.77 -2.19
CA THR A 115 -12.16 -5.21 -1.08
C THR A 115 -11.13 -6.19 -0.51
N VAL A 116 -11.10 -7.42 -1.03
CA VAL A 116 -10.23 -8.49 -0.53
C VAL A 116 -8.97 -8.60 -1.39
N ARG A 117 -7.83 -8.26 -0.81
CA ARG A 117 -6.51 -8.34 -1.43
C ARG A 117 -5.69 -9.47 -0.78
N PRO A 118 -5.50 -10.60 -1.46
CA PRO A 118 -4.87 -11.77 -0.85
C PRO A 118 -3.46 -11.53 -0.34
N GLU A 119 -2.67 -10.71 -1.03
CA GLU A 119 -1.32 -10.33 -0.61
C GLU A 119 -1.32 -9.61 0.74
N GLU A 120 -2.29 -8.76 1.00
CA GLU A 120 -2.40 -8.04 2.26
C GLU A 120 -2.80 -8.95 3.42
N PHE A 121 -3.63 -9.96 3.15
CA PHE A 121 -3.93 -11.01 4.12
C PHE A 121 -2.67 -11.79 4.50
N VAL A 122 -1.88 -12.23 3.52
CA VAL A 122 -0.63 -12.97 3.75
C VAL A 122 0.38 -12.12 4.53
N ASN A 123 0.52 -10.85 4.16
CA ASN A 123 1.50 -9.94 4.76
C ASN A 123 1.08 -9.37 6.12
N SER A 124 -0.16 -9.61 6.56
CA SER A 124 -0.62 -9.26 7.92
C SER A 124 -0.01 -10.13 9.03
N PHE A 125 0.73 -11.19 8.69
CA PHE A 125 1.28 -12.15 9.65
C PHE A 125 2.80 -12.19 9.63
N ARG A 126 3.40 -12.31 10.83
CA ARG A 126 4.84 -12.49 10.97
C ARG A 126 5.28 -13.80 10.33
N GLN A 127 6.26 -13.74 9.45
CA GLN A 127 6.76 -14.89 8.70
C GLN A 127 8.05 -15.50 9.26
N GLY A 128 8.77 -14.76 10.10
CA GLY A 128 9.99 -15.23 10.76
C GLY A 128 11.18 -15.38 9.81
N TYR A 129 11.27 -14.57 8.76
CA TYR A 129 12.40 -14.58 7.85
C TYR A 129 13.70 -14.19 8.55
N HIS A 130 14.80 -14.76 8.06
CA HIS A 130 16.12 -14.28 8.44
C HIS A 130 16.32 -12.85 7.94
N ARG A 131 16.85 -11.98 8.80
CA ARG A 131 17.13 -10.58 8.45
C ARG A 131 18.59 -10.40 8.11
N PRO A 132 18.93 -9.58 7.10
CA PRO A 132 20.33 -9.30 6.79
C PRO A 132 20.99 -8.52 7.93
N ALA A 133 22.29 -8.71 8.10
CA ALA A 133 23.08 -7.98 9.09
C ALA A 133 23.35 -6.52 8.65
N GLY A 134 23.36 -6.25 7.34
CA GLY A 134 23.60 -4.96 6.72
C GLY A 134 22.33 -4.33 6.11
N ASN A 135 22.52 -3.20 5.45
CA ASN A 135 21.47 -2.56 4.67
C ASN A 135 21.08 -3.45 3.47
N GLY A 136 19.81 -3.41 3.10
CA GLY A 136 19.26 -4.16 1.98
C GLY A 136 18.34 -5.29 2.42
N PHE A 137 18.21 -6.30 1.57
CA PHE A 137 17.30 -7.42 1.73
C PHE A 137 18.00 -8.75 1.96
N SER A 138 17.28 -9.68 2.60
CA SER A 138 17.51 -11.11 2.44
C SER A 138 16.34 -11.70 1.65
N VAL A 139 16.63 -12.69 0.81
CA VAL A 139 15.65 -13.44 0.02
C VAL A 139 15.57 -14.87 0.52
N SER A 140 14.39 -15.30 0.92
CA SER A 140 14.11 -16.67 1.35
C SER A 140 13.08 -17.29 0.41
N VAL A 141 13.31 -18.51 -0.07
CA VAL A 141 12.32 -19.22 -0.90
C VAL A 141 12.09 -20.60 -0.31
N ASP A 142 10.83 -20.90 0.00
CA ASP A 142 10.40 -22.24 0.46
C ASP A 142 9.08 -22.64 -0.22
N GLY A 143 8.68 -23.89 -0.06
CA GLY A 143 7.46 -24.35 -0.68
C GLY A 143 6.99 -25.69 -0.11
N ALA A 144 5.77 -26.09 -0.50
CA ALA A 144 5.19 -27.36 -0.12
C ALA A 144 4.08 -27.78 -1.09
N ARG A 145 3.83 -29.09 -1.19
CA ARG A 145 2.71 -29.63 -1.98
C ARG A 145 1.39 -29.28 -1.33
N ALA A 146 0.56 -28.56 -2.06
CA ALA A 146 -0.78 -28.15 -1.62
C ALA A 146 -1.81 -29.25 -1.85
N GLY A 147 -1.60 -30.14 -2.83
CA GLY A 147 -2.60 -31.07 -3.32
C GLY A 147 -3.68 -30.37 -4.14
N GLY A 148 -4.82 -31.02 -4.32
CA GLY A 148 -6.02 -30.46 -4.98
C GLY A 148 -6.46 -31.26 -6.21
N GLU A 149 -7.70 -30.99 -6.63
CA GLU A 149 -8.24 -31.59 -7.86
C GLU A 149 -7.51 -31.02 -9.09
N GLY A 150 -7.20 -31.89 -10.05
CA GLY A 150 -6.59 -31.52 -11.32
C GLY A 150 -5.07 -31.48 -11.38
N GLY A 151 -4.37 -32.06 -10.40
CA GLY A 151 -2.93 -32.28 -10.43
C GLY A 151 -2.18 -31.89 -9.14
N ASP A 152 -0.88 -32.15 -9.12
CA ASP A 152 0.00 -31.87 -7.97
C ASP A 152 0.41 -30.39 -7.96
N TRP A 153 -0.47 -29.55 -7.39
CA TRP A 153 -0.13 -28.18 -7.13
C TRP A 153 0.70 -28.02 -5.87
N SER A 154 1.58 -27.07 -5.92
CA SER A 154 2.41 -26.65 -4.80
C SER A 154 2.22 -25.17 -4.51
N LEU A 155 2.43 -24.76 -3.25
CA LEU A 155 2.62 -23.37 -2.90
C LEU A 155 4.12 -23.11 -2.76
N VAL A 156 4.59 -22.05 -3.43
CA VAL A 156 5.94 -21.52 -3.31
C VAL A 156 5.86 -20.15 -2.69
N ARG A 157 6.57 -19.93 -1.59
CA ARG A 157 6.62 -18.67 -0.88
C ARG A 157 7.98 -18.02 -1.11
N VAL A 158 7.95 -16.77 -1.60
CA VAL A 158 9.09 -15.86 -1.67
C VAL A 158 8.98 -14.89 -0.51
N GLY A 159 9.95 -14.89 0.37
CA GLY A 159 10.03 -14.03 1.53
C GLY A 159 11.20 -13.06 1.42
N LEU A 160 10.93 -11.78 1.56
CA LEU A 160 11.88 -10.70 1.54
C LEU A 160 11.90 -10.06 2.93
N ALA A 161 13.08 -9.77 3.47
CA ALA A 161 13.17 -9.09 4.75
C ALA A 161 14.30 -8.06 4.75
N THR A 162 14.05 -6.89 5.32
CA THR A 162 15.06 -5.87 5.56
C THR A 162 15.70 -6.05 6.94
N LYS A 163 16.83 -5.38 7.19
CA LYS A 163 17.47 -5.33 8.52
C LYS A 163 16.45 -4.99 9.60
N ALA A 164 16.71 -5.39 10.84
CA ALA A 164 15.87 -4.99 11.96
C ALA A 164 15.78 -3.45 12.06
N ALA A 165 14.62 -2.94 12.47
CA ALA A 165 14.49 -1.53 12.76
C ALA A 165 15.52 -1.13 13.84
N PRO A 166 16.21 0.02 13.69
CA PRO A 166 17.09 0.53 14.73
C PRO A 166 16.26 0.80 16.00
N SER A 167 16.94 0.86 17.14
CA SER A 167 16.29 1.35 18.36
C SER A 167 15.80 2.79 18.12
N SER A 168 14.73 3.19 18.82
CA SER A 168 14.18 4.54 18.68
C SER A 168 15.25 5.65 18.91
N ALA A 169 16.30 5.36 19.66
CA ALA A 169 17.40 6.29 19.93
C ALA A 169 18.36 6.51 18.75
N GLU A 170 18.43 5.57 17.81
CA GLU A 170 19.42 5.57 16.71
C GLU A 170 18.87 6.08 15.37
N ARG A 171 17.53 6.22 15.24
CA ARG A 171 16.92 6.72 14.02
C ARG A 171 17.16 8.22 13.82
N PRO A 172 17.16 8.75 12.58
CA PRO A 172 17.08 10.18 12.31
C PRO A 172 15.85 10.82 12.98
N PRO A 173 15.87 12.14 13.28
CA PRO A 173 14.66 12.83 13.71
C PRO A 173 13.54 12.73 12.67
N ALA A 174 12.30 12.78 13.13
CA ALA A 174 11.12 12.83 12.28
C ALA A 174 10.55 14.26 12.19
N ALA A 175 10.01 14.62 11.03
CA ALA A 175 9.18 15.79 10.82
C ALA A 175 7.87 15.33 10.16
N LEU A 176 6.82 15.19 10.96
CA LEU A 176 5.56 14.58 10.55
C LEU A 176 4.47 15.64 10.42
N THR A 177 3.89 15.75 9.22
CA THR A 177 2.74 16.61 8.97
C THR A 177 1.48 15.74 8.95
N PHE A 178 0.66 15.85 9.98
CA PHE A 178 -0.61 15.15 10.04
C PHE A 178 -1.69 15.95 9.33
N VAL A 179 -2.36 15.31 8.38
CA VAL A 179 -3.50 15.85 7.64
C VAL A 179 -4.74 15.08 8.09
N VAL A 180 -5.56 15.72 8.89
CA VAL A 180 -6.66 15.07 9.60
C VAL A 180 -7.99 15.48 8.98
N ASP A 181 -8.72 14.47 8.53
CA ASP A 181 -10.12 14.62 8.15
C ASP A 181 -10.97 14.92 9.37
N ILE A 182 -11.69 16.05 9.30
CA ILE A 182 -12.67 16.44 10.30
C ILE A 182 -14.07 16.55 9.71
N SER A 183 -14.32 15.92 8.55
CA SER A 183 -15.62 15.91 7.89
C SER A 183 -16.73 15.32 8.76
N GLY A 184 -17.99 15.54 8.37
CA GLY A 184 -19.15 15.09 9.14
C GLY A 184 -19.19 13.58 9.38
N SER A 185 -18.65 12.76 8.46
CA SER A 185 -18.50 11.32 8.65
C SER A 185 -17.56 10.96 9.80
N MET A 186 -16.57 11.80 10.09
CA MET A 186 -15.60 11.63 11.17
C MET A 186 -16.16 11.95 12.57
N ALA A 187 -17.40 12.43 12.70
CA ALA A 187 -17.99 12.82 14.00
C ALA A 187 -18.17 11.64 14.97
N SER A 188 -18.11 10.39 14.49
CA SER A 188 -18.23 9.21 15.34
C SER A 188 -17.02 9.04 16.26
N PRO A 189 -17.19 8.59 17.53
CA PRO A 189 -16.08 8.40 18.46
C PRO A 189 -15.02 7.40 17.99
N ASP A 190 -15.41 6.42 17.18
CA ASP A 190 -14.54 5.42 16.58
C ASP A 190 -13.76 5.95 15.35
N ARG A 191 -13.90 7.23 15.02
CA ARG A 191 -13.20 7.93 13.94
C ARG A 191 -12.39 9.10 14.48
N LEU A 192 -12.90 10.33 14.53
CA LEU A 192 -12.14 11.49 15.03
C LEU A 192 -11.69 11.31 16.49
N GLY A 193 -12.52 10.70 17.34
CA GLY A 193 -12.13 10.36 18.71
C GLY A 193 -10.92 9.42 18.75
N LEU A 194 -10.92 8.38 17.91
CA LEU A 194 -9.79 7.46 17.78
C LEU A 194 -8.54 8.15 17.22
N VAL A 195 -8.70 9.05 16.23
CA VAL A 195 -7.59 9.85 15.68
C VAL A 195 -6.97 10.72 16.77
N LYS A 196 -7.76 11.45 17.56
CA LYS A 196 -7.26 12.26 18.69
C LYS A 196 -6.47 11.42 19.69
N THR A 197 -7.03 10.27 20.10
CA THR A 197 -6.35 9.34 21.00
C THR A 197 -5.02 8.85 20.38
N SER A 198 -5.03 8.51 19.10
CA SER A 198 -3.83 8.03 18.39
C SER A 198 -2.74 9.07 18.30
N LEU A 199 -3.08 10.33 17.98
CA LEU A 199 -2.14 11.44 17.91
C LEU A 199 -1.58 11.82 19.30
N SER A 200 -2.41 11.69 20.35
CA SER A 200 -1.96 11.90 21.73
C SER A 200 -0.94 10.84 22.16
N ILE A 201 -1.23 9.55 21.89
CA ILE A 201 -0.30 8.45 22.13
C ILE A 201 1.02 8.69 21.40
N LEU A 202 0.96 9.03 20.11
CA LEU A 202 2.15 9.29 19.31
C LEU A 202 2.95 10.47 19.85
N THR A 203 2.29 11.57 20.26
CA THR A 203 2.94 12.75 20.84
C THR A 203 3.74 12.39 22.08
N ASP A 204 3.26 11.45 22.89
CA ASP A 204 3.97 11.00 24.09
C ASP A 204 5.18 10.11 23.76
N GLU A 205 5.13 9.33 22.70
CA GLU A 205 6.17 8.37 22.29
C GLU A 205 7.27 8.97 21.40
N LEU A 206 6.98 10.07 20.69
CA LEU A 206 7.97 10.74 19.84
C LEU A 206 9.09 11.37 20.71
N ARG A 207 10.30 11.48 20.12
CA ARG A 207 11.47 12.07 20.80
C ARG A 207 11.38 13.59 20.81
N ASP A 208 12.14 14.20 21.72
CA ASP A 208 12.23 15.67 21.85
C ASP A 208 12.76 16.37 20.60
N ASP A 209 13.59 15.69 19.80
CA ASP A 209 14.14 16.22 18.55
C ASP A 209 13.24 15.98 17.33
N ASP A 210 12.16 15.20 17.48
CA ASP A 210 11.12 15.09 16.46
C ASP A 210 10.28 16.38 16.39
N ALA A 211 9.55 16.55 15.31
CA ALA A 211 8.62 17.68 15.12
C ALA A 211 7.33 17.21 14.45
N VAL A 212 6.24 17.87 14.80
CA VAL A 212 4.93 17.61 14.18
C VAL A 212 4.26 18.91 13.74
N SER A 213 3.46 18.82 12.70
CA SER A 213 2.48 19.84 12.33
C SER A 213 1.10 19.19 12.16
N LEU A 214 0.03 19.97 12.36
CA LEU A 214 -1.34 19.52 12.23
C LEU A 214 -2.09 20.39 11.22
N VAL A 215 -2.61 19.76 10.20
CA VAL A 215 -3.52 20.32 9.22
C VAL A 215 -4.84 19.59 9.37
N THR A 216 -5.93 20.34 9.46
CA THR A 216 -7.28 19.78 9.40
C THR A 216 -7.93 20.11 8.06
N PHE A 217 -8.80 19.24 7.58
CA PHE A 217 -9.59 19.52 6.39
C PHE A 217 -11.02 19.01 6.51
N SER A 218 -11.90 19.77 5.85
CA SER A 218 -13.29 19.44 5.59
C SER A 218 -13.65 19.97 4.18
N GLY A 219 -14.44 21.00 4.00
CA GLY A 219 -14.60 21.71 2.72
C GLY A 219 -13.34 22.49 2.32
N GLU A 220 -12.63 23.03 3.30
CA GLU A 220 -11.36 23.74 3.18
C GLU A 220 -10.31 23.07 4.08
N ALA A 221 -9.04 23.45 3.93
CA ALA A 221 -7.94 22.94 4.74
C ALA A 221 -7.22 24.06 5.48
N GLU A 222 -6.92 23.84 6.75
CA GLU A 222 -6.29 24.80 7.64
C GLU A 222 -5.14 24.17 8.42
N THR A 223 -4.02 24.91 8.59
CA THR A 223 -2.95 24.54 9.52
C THR A 223 -3.29 25.01 10.93
N ILE A 224 -3.68 24.10 11.80
CA ILE A 224 -3.99 24.42 13.22
C ILE A 224 -2.74 24.40 14.10
N LEU A 225 -1.68 23.73 13.67
CA LEU A 225 -0.36 23.74 14.33
C LEU A 225 0.73 23.72 13.25
N PRO A 226 1.55 24.79 13.10
CA PRO A 226 2.71 24.74 12.22
C PRO A 226 3.78 23.80 12.77
N MET A 227 4.77 23.40 11.93
CA MET A 227 5.82 22.45 12.32
C MET A 227 6.49 22.84 13.63
N THR A 228 6.23 22.07 14.68
CA THR A 228 6.60 22.33 16.08
C THR A 228 7.40 21.16 16.63
N ARG A 229 8.58 21.42 17.22
CA ARG A 229 9.38 20.39 17.91
C ARG A 229 8.69 19.93 19.18
N LEU A 230 8.87 18.65 19.54
CA LEU A 230 8.27 18.05 20.74
C LEU A 230 8.85 18.62 22.04
N ARG A 231 10.15 18.92 22.03
CA ARG A 231 10.82 19.48 23.21
C ARG A 231 10.10 20.75 23.71
N ASP A 232 9.64 20.71 24.93
CA ASP A 232 8.95 21.83 25.63
C ASP A 232 7.60 22.25 25.01
N HIS A 233 7.08 21.49 23.98
CA HIS A 233 5.85 21.86 23.29
C HIS A 233 4.79 20.75 23.25
N ARG A 234 4.98 19.61 23.94
CA ARG A 234 3.99 18.52 23.93
C ARG A 234 2.59 18.98 24.34
N GLY A 235 2.49 19.85 25.40
CA GLY A 235 1.22 20.41 25.80
C GLY A 235 0.53 21.22 24.70
N LYS A 236 1.28 22.05 23.95
CA LYS A 236 0.73 22.79 22.81
C LYS A 236 0.22 21.86 21.71
N ILE A 237 0.90 20.72 21.49
CA ILE A 237 0.48 19.73 20.49
C ILE A 237 -0.80 19.04 20.95
N HIS A 238 -0.87 18.61 22.23
CA HIS A 238 -2.09 18.04 22.81
C HIS A 238 -3.26 19.01 22.73
N ASP A 239 -3.06 20.29 23.08
CA ASP A 239 -4.11 21.34 22.98
C ASP A 239 -4.63 21.46 21.54
N ALA A 240 -3.75 21.42 20.53
CA ALA A 240 -4.13 21.46 19.13
C ALA A 240 -4.90 20.20 18.70
N VAL A 241 -4.49 19.01 19.15
CA VAL A 241 -5.20 17.74 18.91
C VAL A 241 -6.61 17.79 19.53
N ASP A 242 -6.72 18.27 20.76
CA ASP A 242 -7.99 18.36 21.48
C ASP A 242 -8.94 19.39 20.87
N SER A 243 -8.42 20.43 20.20
CA SER A 243 -9.23 21.48 19.57
C SER A 243 -9.96 21.07 18.30
N MET A 244 -9.61 19.91 17.70
CA MET A 244 -10.26 19.45 16.45
C MET A 244 -11.73 19.14 16.72
N GLU A 245 -12.62 19.69 15.90
CA GLU A 245 -14.07 19.45 15.94
C GLU A 245 -14.58 19.05 14.56
N PRO A 246 -15.62 18.18 14.48
CA PRO A 246 -16.20 17.78 13.21
C PRO A 246 -16.79 18.98 12.45
N ALA A 247 -16.66 18.97 11.12
CA ALA A 247 -17.20 19.97 10.20
C ALA A 247 -17.85 19.30 8.98
N ASP A 248 -18.53 20.08 8.15
CA ASP A 248 -19.22 19.55 6.96
C ASP A 248 -18.26 19.42 5.76
N SER A 249 -18.61 18.52 4.82
CA SER A 249 -17.88 18.25 3.55
C SER A 249 -16.54 17.53 3.72
N THR A 250 -16.04 16.96 2.62
CA THR A 250 -14.77 16.19 2.60
C THR A 250 -14.01 16.51 1.31
N ASN A 251 -13.02 17.41 1.39
CA ASN A 251 -12.14 17.81 0.28
C ASN A 251 -10.72 17.31 0.54
N VAL A 252 -10.48 16.04 0.25
CA VAL A 252 -9.17 15.39 0.46
C VAL A 252 -8.07 16.09 -0.32
N GLY A 253 -8.36 16.53 -1.56
CA GLY A 253 -7.39 17.24 -2.39
C GLY A 253 -6.89 18.55 -1.76
N ALA A 254 -7.78 19.31 -1.08
CA ALA A 254 -7.37 20.50 -0.33
C ALA A 254 -6.49 20.12 0.88
N GLY A 255 -6.89 19.07 1.61
CA GLY A 255 -6.14 18.56 2.77
C GLY A 255 -4.71 18.14 2.38
N VAL A 256 -4.57 17.27 1.39
CA VAL A 256 -3.28 16.77 0.92
C VAL A 256 -2.40 17.92 0.44
N ARG A 257 -2.91 18.83 -0.40
CA ARG A 257 -2.17 20.00 -0.86
C ARG A 257 -1.66 20.85 0.30
N ARG A 258 -2.53 21.21 1.24
CA ARG A 258 -2.14 22.01 2.41
C ARG A 258 -1.13 21.29 3.28
N GLY A 259 -1.29 19.97 3.45
CA GLY A 259 -0.33 19.13 4.17
C GLY A 259 1.07 19.16 3.55
N TYR A 260 1.17 19.07 2.24
CA TYR A 260 2.47 19.18 1.56
C TYR A 260 3.06 20.57 1.59
N GLU A 261 2.25 21.63 1.46
CA GLU A 261 2.72 23.02 1.67
C GLU A 261 3.33 23.17 3.07
N GLU A 262 2.64 22.72 4.11
CA GLU A 262 3.12 22.75 5.49
C GLU A 262 4.38 21.88 5.69
N ALA A 263 4.44 20.72 5.06
CA ALA A 263 5.61 19.83 5.14
C ALA A 263 6.86 20.44 4.45
N VAL A 264 6.67 21.19 3.36
CA VAL A 264 7.75 21.94 2.68
C VAL A 264 8.20 23.13 3.52
N ASP A 265 7.27 23.93 4.06
CA ASP A 265 7.58 25.07 4.93
C ASP A 265 8.29 24.63 6.22
N GLY A 266 7.86 23.49 6.75
CA GLY A 266 8.44 22.87 7.94
C GLY A 266 9.60 21.91 7.67
N HIS A 267 10.09 21.82 6.43
CA HIS A 267 11.10 20.82 6.05
C HIS A 267 12.36 20.89 6.91
N ARG A 268 12.77 19.74 7.43
CA ARG A 268 13.94 19.63 8.30
C ARG A 268 15.02 18.78 7.63
N LYS A 269 16.12 19.44 7.27
CA LYS A 269 17.28 18.74 6.69
C LYS A 269 17.86 17.71 7.67
N GLY A 270 18.09 16.50 7.21
CA GLY A 270 18.61 15.40 8.02
C GLY A 270 17.55 14.74 8.93
N ALA A 271 16.28 15.12 8.76
CA ALA A 271 15.15 14.43 9.35
C ALA A 271 14.35 13.70 8.26
N ASN A 272 13.61 12.68 8.65
CA ASN A 272 12.63 12.03 7.80
C ASN A 272 11.37 12.89 7.76
N ASN A 273 11.10 13.50 6.61
CA ASN A 273 9.95 14.37 6.40
C ASN A 273 8.81 13.59 5.75
N ARG A 274 7.61 13.59 6.35
CA ARG A 274 6.49 12.78 5.88
C ARG A 274 5.15 13.45 6.13
N VAL A 275 4.23 13.29 5.18
CA VAL A 275 2.81 13.63 5.34
C VAL A 275 2.06 12.37 5.77
N VAL A 276 1.20 12.48 6.76
CA VAL A 276 0.36 11.39 7.28
C VAL A 276 -1.10 11.81 7.16
N LEU A 277 -1.82 11.19 6.24
CA LEU A 277 -3.24 11.46 6.01
C LEU A 277 -4.10 10.51 6.87
N LEU A 278 -4.97 11.08 7.71
CA LEU A 278 -5.92 10.31 8.54
C LEU A 278 -7.34 10.67 8.10
N SER A 279 -8.05 9.72 7.52
CA SER A 279 -9.39 9.93 6.96
C SER A 279 -10.17 8.61 6.89
N ASP A 280 -11.50 8.70 6.83
CA ASP A 280 -12.34 7.61 6.36
C ASP A 280 -12.40 7.55 4.81
N ALA A 281 -11.67 8.43 4.14
CA ALA A 281 -11.35 8.49 2.72
C ALA A 281 -12.56 8.57 1.75
N LEU A 282 -13.68 9.09 2.20
CA LEU A 282 -14.86 9.31 1.36
C LEU A 282 -14.88 10.75 0.81
N ALA A 283 -13.97 11.05 -0.14
CA ALA A 283 -13.96 12.35 -0.82
C ALA A 283 -15.31 12.63 -1.49
N ASN A 284 -15.98 13.73 -1.13
CA ASN A 284 -17.28 14.10 -1.67
C ASN A 284 -17.33 15.51 -2.28
N THR A 285 -16.25 16.28 -2.15
CA THR A 285 -16.13 17.62 -2.73
C THR A 285 -14.69 17.86 -3.21
N GLY A 286 -14.53 18.85 -4.10
CA GLY A 286 -13.23 19.21 -4.66
C GLY A 286 -12.69 18.18 -5.67
N GLU A 287 -11.37 18.01 -5.70
CA GLU A 287 -10.72 17.00 -6.52
C GLU A 287 -10.87 15.61 -5.87
N THR A 288 -11.49 14.70 -6.58
CA THR A 288 -11.76 13.33 -6.13
C THR A 288 -10.93 12.29 -6.89
N ASP A 289 -10.11 12.71 -7.84
CA ASP A 289 -9.20 11.88 -8.59
C ASP A 289 -7.81 11.89 -7.94
N ALA A 290 -7.32 10.71 -7.55
CA ALA A 290 -6.05 10.57 -6.85
C ALA A 290 -4.86 11.06 -7.71
N GLU A 291 -4.88 10.84 -9.02
CA GLU A 291 -3.81 11.24 -9.93
C GLU A 291 -3.72 12.76 -10.03
N ALA A 292 -4.86 13.45 -10.19
CA ALA A 292 -4.91 14.90 -10.24
C ALA A 292 -4.47 15.57 -8.91
N ILE A 293 -4.73 14.91 -7.77
CA ILE A 293 -4.24 15.38 -6.47
C ILE A 293 -2.71 15.26 -6.43
N LEU A 294 -2.17 14.12 -6.85
CA LEU A 294 -0.74 13.84 -6.79
C LEU A 294 0.09 14.68 -7.75
N GLU A 295 -0.41 14.96 -8.96
CA GLU A 295 0.26 15.88 -9.90
C GLU A 295 0.54 17.26 -9.26
N ARG A 296 -0.35 17.73 -8.39
CA ARG A 296 -0.18 19.04 -7.72
C ARG A 296 0.88 19.06 -6.63
N ILE A 297 1.22 17.90 -6.06
CA ILE A 297 2.22 17.77 -5.01
C ILE A 297 3.54 17.13 -5.49
N ASP A 298 3.58 16.72 -6.75
CA ASP A 298 4.67 15.94 -7.32
C ASP A 298 6.04 16.64 -7.23
N SER A 299 6.10 17.95 -7.42
CA SER A 299 7.35 18.71 -7.22
C SER A 299 7.83 18.69 -5.77
N ALA A 300 6.91 18.89 -4.82
CA ALA A 300 7.24 18.85 -3.39
C ALA A 300 7.72 17.45 -2.97
N ARG A 301 7.07 16.42 -3.47
CA ARG A 301 7.44 15.03 -3.25
C ARG A 301 8.86 14.73 -3.76
N ARG A 302 9.14 15.04 -5.03
CA ARG A 302 10.44 14.75 -5.67
C ARG A 302 11.58 15.62 -5.16
N ASP A 303 11.35 16.93 -5.01
CA ASP A 303 12.40 17.87 -4.66
C ASP A 303 12.82 17.78 -3.18
N TYR A 304 11.88 17.43 -2.29
CA TYR A 304 12.09 17.36 -0.85
C TYR A 304 12.09 15.93 -0.29
N GLY A 305 11.75 14.92 -1.11
CA GLY A 305 11.68 13.52 -0.68
C GLY A 305 10.59 13.26 0.36
N ILE A 306 9.49 14.05 0.33
CA ILE A 306 8.37 13.94 1.27
C ILE A 306 7.42 12.86 0.75
N THR A 307 7.20 11.80 1.52
CA THR A 307 6.30 10.69 1.17
C THR A 307 4.95 10.81 1.89
N LEU A 308 3.92 10.15 1.34
CA LEU A 308 2.56 10.16 1.88
C LEU A 308 2.23 8.82 2.54
N PHE A 309 1.88 8.85 3.82
CA PHE A 309 1.39 7.69 4.56
C PHE A 309 -0.11 7.85 4.86
N GLY A 310 -0.91 6.84 4.53
CA GLY A 310 -2.36 6.84 4.76
C GLY A 310 -2.75 6.02 5.99
N VAL A 311 -3.64 6.57 6.79
CA VAL A 311 -4.27 5.87 7.92
C VAL A 311 -5.78 5.95 7.74
N GLY A 312 -6.36 4.83 7.30
CA GLY A 312 -7.80 4.69 7.20
C GLY A 312 -8.44 4.49 8.56
N VAL A 313 -9.56 5.15 8.81
CA VAL A 313 -10.31 5.09 10.08
C VAL A 313 -11.79 4.79 9.81
N GLY A 314 -12.40 4.04 10.70
CA GLY A 314 -13.85 3.80 10.64
C GLY A 314 -14.24 2.54 9.84
N SER A 315 -15.56 2.29 9.75
CA SER A 315 -16.13 1.09 9.13
C SER A 315 -16.38 1.21 7.63
N ASP A 316 -16.51 2.45 7.14
CA ASP A 316 -16.90 2.75 5.75
C ASP A 316 -15.69 3.26 4.93
N TYR A 317 -14.53 2.79 5.31
CA TYR A 317 -13.25 3.17 4.75
C TYR A 317 -13.19 3.02 3.21
N GLY A 318 -12.81 4.11 2.53
CA GLY A 318 -12.62 4.18 1.09
C GLY A 318 -11.26 3.62 0.66
N ASP A 319 -11.07 2.33 0.87
CA ASP A 319 -9.83 1.56 0.68
C ASP A 319 -9.12 1.86 -0.65
N ALA A 320 -9.82 1.71 -1.76
CA ALA A 320 -9.24 1.87 -3.09
C ALA A 320 -8.69 3.29 -3.37
N PHE A 321 -9.38 4.33 -2.89
CA PHE A 321 -8.94 5.71 -3.10
C PHE A 321 -7.70 6.05 -2.27
N MET A 322 -7.71 5.71 -0.98
CA MET A 322 -6.57 5.95 -0.09
C MET A 322 -5.33 5.18 -0.57
N GLU A 323 -5.52 3.92 -0.97
CA GLU A 323 -4.45 3.08 -1.50
C GLU A 323 -3.85 3.67 -2.79
N GLN A 324 -4.69 4.09 -3.76
CA GLN A 324 -4.19 4.77 -4.94
C GLN A 324 -3.40 6.04 -4.62
N LEU A 325 -3.91 6.84 -3.66
CA LEU A 325 -3.29 8.08 -3.26
C LEU A 325 -1.92 7.85 -2.59
N THR A 326 -1.82 6.85 -1.72
CA THR A 326 -0.58 6.56 -1.00
C THR A 326 0.43 5.82 -1.87
N ASN A 327 0.02 4.83 -2.66
CA ASN A 327 0.92 4.07 -3.53
C ASN A 327 1.60 4.98 -4.56
N LYS A 328 0.84 5.88 -5.20
CA LYS A 328 1.41 6.90 -6.09
C LYS A 328 2.12 8.04 -5.34
N GLY A 329 1.93 8.16 -4.03
CA GLY A 329 2.58 9.12 -3.12
C GLY A 329 3.85 8.60 -2.45
N ASP A 330 4.44 7.51 -2.93
CA ASP A 330 5.61 6.79 -2.38
C ASP A 330 5.42 6.43 -0.90
N GLY A 331 4.25 5.93 -0.55
CA GLY A 331 3.91 5.61 0.83
C GLY A 331 3.07 4.36 0.97
N HIS A 332 2.50 4.19 2.14
CA HIS A 332 1.72 3.00 2.51
C HIS A 332 0.38 3.39 3.12
N THR A 333 -0.58 2.48 3.03
CA THR A 333 -1.85 2.60 3.73
C THR A 333 -1.93 1.59 4.87
N THR A 334 -2.42 2.03 6.01
CA THR A 334 -2.81 1.16 7.12
C THR A 334 -4.20 1.52 7.61
N TYR A 335 -4.75 0.67 8.47
CA TYR A 335 -6.10 0.86 8.98
C TYR A 335 -6.13 0.73 10.51
N ILE A 336 -6.84 1.63 11.17
CA ILE A 336 -7.08 1.58 12.60
C ILE A 336 -8.58 1.55 12.89
N ALA A 337 -8.99 0.64 13.78
CA ALA A 337 -10.36 0.49 14.23
C ALA A 337 -10.52 0.63 15.75
N ASP A 338 -9.42 0.54 16.47
CA ASP A 338 -9.39 0.60 17.93
C ASP A 338 -8.02 1.11 18.43
N GLU A 339 -7.94 1.39 19.73
CA GLU A 339 -6.72 1.91 20.36
C GLU A 339 -5.54 0.91 20.31
N GLU A 340 -5.80 -0.40 20.36
CA GLU A 340 -4.75 -1.42 20.25
C GLU A 340 -4.06 -1.34 18.88
N GLN A 341 -4.87 -1.22 17.81
CA GLN A 341 -4.36 -1.05 16.47
C GLN A 341 -3.67 0.31 16.28
N ALA A 342 -4.23 1.37 16.85
CA ALA A 342 -3.61 2.68 16.83
C ALA A 342 -2.21 2.66 17.48
N ARG A 343 -2.06 2.04 18.66
CA ARG A 343 -0.74 1.85 19.29
C ARG A 343 0.19 1.06 18.39
N LYS A 344 -0.26 -0.05 17.82
CA LYS A 344 0.53 -0.86 16.89
C LYS A 344 1.02 -0.04 15.69
N VAL A 345 0.14 0.77 15.10
CA VAL A 345 0.49 1.59 13.92
C VAL A 345 1.44 2.72 14.32
N PHE A 346 1.10 3.51 15.33
CA PHE A 346 1.83 4.74 15.63
C PHE A 346 3.05 4.54 16.53
N VAL A 347 3.08 3.51 17.37
CA VAL A 347 4.21 3.22 18.25
C VAL A 347 5.16 2.21 17.63
N ASP A 348 4.63 1.10 17.09
CA ASP A 348 5.46 -0.01 16.61
C ASP A 348 5.84 0.14 15.13
N GLN A 349 4.89 0.53 14.26
CA GLN A 349 5.07 0.53 12.81
C GLN A 349 5.57 1.88 12.27
N LEU A 350 5.00 3.00 12.70
CA LEU A 350 5.36 4.31 12.18
C LEU A 350 6.87 4.61 12.31
N PRO A 351 7.56 4.29 13.41
CA PRO A 351 9.01 4.45 13.49
C PRO A 351 9.77 3.66 12.41
N ALA A 352 9.29 2.47 12.07
CA ALA A 352 9.86 1.65 11.00
C ALA A 352 9.54 2.21 9.61
N HIS A 353 8.41 2.88 9.45
CA HIS A 353 8.03 3.55 8.20
C HIS A 353 8.68 4.95 8.04
N ILE A 354 9.19 5.55 9.12
CA ILE A 354 9.86 6.84 9.06
C ILE A 354 11.22 6.72 8.35
N GLU A 355 12.00 5.67 8.62
CA GLU A 355 13.30 5.43 7.98
C GLU A 355 13.11 4.60 6.70
N LEU A 356 13.83 4.94 5.63
CA LEU A 356 13.86 4.15 4.41
C LEU A 356 15.11 3.28 4.39
N THR A 357 14.93 2.01 4.05
CA THR A 357 16.02 1.07 3.77
C THR A 357 16.23 0.91 2.27
N ALA A 358 15.14 1.03 1.51
CA ALA A 358 15.14 0.85 0.07
C ALA A 358 14.10 1.75 -0.58
N ARG A 359 14.42 2.27 -1.77
CA ARG A 359 13.52 2.98 -2.68
C ARG A 359 13.31 2.18 -3.94
N ASP A 360 12.17 2.38 -4.56
CA ASP A 360 11.82 1.76 -5.86
C ASP A 360 12.05 0.25 -5.86
N ALA A 361 11.71 -0.41 -4.73
CA ALA A 361 11.96 -1.82 -4.53
C ALA A 361 10.98 -2.67 -5.34
N LYS A 362 11.53 -3.56 -6.19
CA LYS A 362 10.78 -4.48 -7.06
C LYS A 362 11.31 -5.90 -6.89
N ALA A 363 10.42 -6.87 -7.05
CA ALA A 363 10.83 -8.27 -7.11
C ALA A 363 10.45 -8.89 -8.44
N GLN A 364 11.32 -9.74 -8.95
CA GLN A 364 11.07 -10.56 -10.11
C GLN A 364 11.34 -12.03 -9.77
N VAL A 365 10.39 -12.88 -10.08
CA VAL A 365 10.53 -14.34 -9.92
C VAL A 365 10.59 -14.96 -11.30
N ALA A 366 11.71 -15.60 -11.60
CA ALA A 366 11.94 -16.34 -12.84
C ALA A 366 11.76 -17.84 -12.57
N PHE A 367 10.78 -18.45 -13.24
CA PHE A 367 10.51 -19.89 -13.16
C PHE A 367 11.23 -20.65 -14.26
N ASP A 368 11.73 -21.86 -13.94
CA ASP A 368 12.35 -22.72 -14.97
C ASP A 368 11.28 -23.46 -15.78
N PRO A 369 11.15 -23.18 -17.10
CA PRO A 369 10.18 -23.86 -17.96
C PRO A 369 10.41 -25.36 -18.11
N LYS A 370 11.57 -25.88 -17.69
CA LYS A 370 11.84 -27.32 -17.71
C LYS A 370 11.16 -28.06 -16.56
N THR A 371 10.98 -27.39 -15.42
CA THR A 371 10.42 -28.00 -14.20
C THR A 371 9.01 -27.49 -13.91
N VAL A 372 8.69 -26.25 -14.30
CA VAL A 372 7.39 -25.61 -14.06
C VAL A 372 6.52 -25.69 -15.31
N GLU A 373 5.29 -26.17 -15.15
CA GLU A 373 4.27 -26.16 -16.20
C GLU A 373 3.47 -24.85 -16.16
N LYS A 374 3.01 -24.47 -14.97
CA LYS A 374 2.18 -23.28 -14.74
C LYS A 374 2.50 -22.68 -13.39
N PHE A 375 2.31 -21.37 -13.29
CA PHE A 375 2.36 -20.67 -12.02
C PHE A 375 1.38 -19.51 -12.00
N LYS A 376 1.00 -19.08 -10.80
CA LYS A 376 0.15 -17.91 -10.58
C LYS A 376 0.55 -17.24 -9.27
N LEU A 377 0.82 -15.95 -9.32
CA LEU A 377 0.98 -15.11 -8.14
C LEU A 377 -0.38 -14.93 -7.44
N VAL A 378 -0.40 -15.06 -6.13
CA VAL A 378 -1.61 -14.92 -5.30
C VAL A 378 -1.73 -13.48 -4.85
N GLY A 379 -2.68 -12.75 -5.43
CA GLY A 379 -2.80 -11.30 -5.24
C GLY A 379 -1.83 -10.52 -6.12
N TYR A 380 -1.50 -9.30 -5.70
CA TYR A 380 -0.61 -8.37 -6.42
C TYR A 380 -1.13 -7.93 -7.79
N GLU A 381 -2.43 -8.03 -8.05
CA GLU A 381 -3.00 -7.65 -9.34
C GLU A 381 -2.75 -6.16 -9.64
N ASP A 382 -2.82 -5.31 -8.61
CA ASP A 382 -2.66 -3.86 -8.71
C ASP A 382 -1.19 -3.39 -8.54
N ARG A 383 -0.26 -4.34 -8.29
CA ARG A 383 1.18 -4.09 -8.05
C ARG A 383 2.07 -4.70 -9.13
N LYS A 384 1.49 -5.10 -10.26
CA LYS A 384 2.25 -5.67 -11.37
C LYS A 384 3.14 -4.63 -12.02
N VAL A 385 4.40 -5.02 -12.23
CA VAL A 385 5.37 -4.27 -13.02
C VAL A 385 5.63 -5.08 -14.29
N ALA A 386 5.83 -4.43 -15.43
CA ALA A 386 6.21 -5.16 -16.64
C ALA A 386 7.58 -5.83 -16.46
N ASP A 387 7.74 -7.05 -16.97
CA ASP A 387 8.94 -7.84 -16.70
C ASP A 387 10.22 -7.18 -17.23
N ASP A 388 10.12 -6.43 -18.33
CA ASP A 388 11.22 -5.64 -18.91
C ASP A 388 11.57 -4.41 -18.05
N ASP A 389 10.63 -3.92 -17.24
CA ASP A 389 10.80 -2.72 -16.40
C ASP A 389 11.45 -3.04 -15.04
N PHE A 390 11.76 -4.30 -14.76
CA PHE A 390 12.37 -4.71 -13.48
C PHE A 390 13.66 -3.94 -13.16
N ARG A 391 14.48 -3.66 -14.18
CA ARG A 391 15.74 -2.92 -14.04
C ARG A 391 15.65 -1.47 -14.50
N ASP A 392 14.47 -0.99 -14.84
CA ASP A 392 14.25 0.43 -15.15
C ASP A 392 14.06 1.21 -13.85
N ASP A 393 15.05 2.07 -13.51
CA ASP A 393 15.02 2.89 -12.30
C ASP A 393 14.08 4.11 -12.42
N SER A 394 13.46 4.32 -13.58
CA SER A 394 12.41 5.33 -13.77
C SER A 394 11.00 4.81 -13.47
N VAL A 395 10.85 3.50 -13.38
CA VAL A 395 9.59 2.85 -13.03
C VAL A 395 9.50 2.71 -11.52
N ASP A 396 8.46 3.30 -10.98
CA ASP A 396 8.17 3.30 -9.55
C ASP A 396 8.05 1.87 -8.98
N GLY A 397 8.64 1.68 -7.80
CA GLY A 397 8.59 0.43 -7.05
C GLY A 397 7.93 0.67 -5.68
N GLY A 398 8.40 -0.03 -4.64
CA GLY A 398 7.91 0.20 -3.27
C GLY A 398 8.96 0.86 -2.39
N GLU A 399 8.51 1.71 -1.48
CA GLU A 399 9.33 2.34 -0.44
C GLU A 399 9.37 1.43 0.80
N ILE A 400 10.53 0.90 1.15
CA ILE A 400 10.68 -0.12 2.19
C ILE A 400 11.51 0.39 3.36
N GLY A 401 10.94 0.36 4.55
CA GLY A 401 11.61 0.71 5.80
C GLY A 401 12.38 -0.44 6.44
N PRO A 402 13.18 -0.17 7.49
CA PRO A 402 13.82 -1.22 8.28
C PRO A 402 12.78 -2.02 9.07
N GLY A 403 13.04 -3.29 9.24
CA GLY A 403 12.12 -4.20 9.93
C GLY A 403 10.99 -4.76 9.07
N HIS A 404 10.83 -4.29 7.85
CA HIS A 404 9.81 -4.78 6.92
C HIS A 404 10.06 -6.20 6.44
N THR A 405 8.96 -6.89 6.14
CA THR A 405 8.96 -8.17 5.46
C THR A 405 7.88 -8.16 4.40
N VAL A 406 8.19 -8.67 3.22
CA VAL A 406 7.23 -8.84 2.12
C VAL A 406 7.18 -10.31 1.74
N THR A 407 5.98 -10.83 1.57
CA THR A 407 5.72 -12.23 1.21
C THR A 407 4.91 -12.29 -0.06
N ALA A 408 5.48 -12.89 -1.10
CA ALA A 408 4.73 -13.30 -2.29
C ALA A 408 4.50 -14.81 -2.25
N LEU A 409 3.27 -15.23 -2.52
CA LEU A 409 2.88 -16.62 -2.57
C LEU A 409 2.46 -16.99 -3.99
N TYR A 410 2.98 -18.09 -4.49
CA TYR A 410 2.66 -18.62 -5.81
C TYR A 410 2.00 -19.98 -5.71
N ALA A 411 0.93 -20.19 -6.46
CA ALA A 411 0.47 -21.52 -6.83
C ALA A 411 1.28 -21.98 -8.03
N VAL A 412 1.99 -23.10 -7.90
CA VAL A 412 2.90 -23.64 -8.93
C VAL A 412 2.53 -25.07 -9.25
N ARG A 413 2.44 -25.40 -10.53
CA ARG A 413 2.30 -26.76 -11.01
C ARG A 413 3.62 -27.20 -11.63
N LEU A 414 4.21 -28.22 -11.05
CA LEU A 414 5.42 -28.83 -11.60
C LEU A 414 5.06 -29.78 -12.75
N ARG A 415 6.01 -29.96 -13.68
CA ARG A 415 5.89 -30.98 -14.72
C ARG A 415 6.06 -32.36 -14.11
N ASP A 416 5.40 -33.35 -14.69
CA ASP A 416 5.51 -34.74 -14.23
C ASP A 416 6.97 -35.21 -14.25
N GLY A 417 7.44 -35.74 -13.13
CA GLY A 417 8.82 -36.22 -12.97
C GLY A 417 9.91 -35.15 -12.98
N ALA A 418 9.53 -33.87 -12.87
CA ALA A 418 10.49 -32.77 -12.85
C ALA A 418 11.44 -32.87 -11.64
N SER A 419 12.71 -32.58 -11.88
CA SER A 419 13.78 -32.55 -10.87
C SER A 419 14.75 -31.44 -11.18
N GLY A 420 15.21 -30.72 -10.16
CA GLY A 420 16.17 -29.64 -10.27
C GLY A 420 15.54 -28.27 -9.95
N HIS A 421 16.06 -27.24 -10.60
CA HIS A 421 15.69 -25.85 -10.35
C HIS A 421 14.22 -25.57 -10.65
N VAL A 422 13.57 -24.79 -9.77
CA VAL A 422 12.15 -24.39 -9.92
C VAL A 422 12.03 -22.90 -10.17
N ALA A 423 12.65 -22.09 -9.32
CA ALA A 423 12.55 -20.64 -9.44
C ALA A 423 13.74 -19.91 -8.81
N THR A 424 14.06 -18.76 -9.38
CA THR A 424 14.93 -17.73 -8.78
C THR A 424 14.13 -16.49 -8.52
N ALA A 425 14.12 -16.02 -7.27
CA ALA A 425 13.56 -14.74 -6.89
C ALA A 425 14.68 -13.71 -6.75
N THR A 426 14.54 -12.57 -7.40
CA THR A 426 15.47 -11.43 -7.32
C THR A 426 14.72 -10.22 -6.80
N VAL A 427 15.26 -9.56 -5.78
CA VAL A 427 14.80 -8.23 -5.35
C VAL A 427 15.82 -7.20 -5.82
N ARG A 428 15.32 -6.10 -6.39
CA ARG A 428 16.11 -4.94 -6.79
C ARG A 428 15.59 -3.72 -6.07
N TRP A 429 16.49 -2.85 -5.61
CA TRP A 429 16.15 -1.58 -4.96
C TRP A 429 17.22 -0.53 -5.19
N LEU A 430 16.84 0.73 -4.93
CA LEU A 430 17.77 1.84 -4.87
C LEU A 430 18.11 2.18 -3.41
N ASP A 431 19.38 2.43 -3.15
CA ASP A 431 19.81 2.98 -1.86
C ASP A 431 19.17 4.37 -1.64
N PRO A 432 18.58 4.64 -0.47
CA PRO A 432 17.83 5.88 -0.23
C PRO A 432 18.63 7.17 -0.40
N GLU A 433 19.94 7.14 -0.11
CA GLU A 433 20.81 8.33 -0.15
C GLU A 433 21.55 8.45 -1.47
N SER A 434 22.26 7.40 -1.88
CA SER A 434 23.14 7.40 -3.05
C SER A 434 22.42 7.11 -4.37
N ARG A 435 21.19 6.57 -4.31
CA ARG A 435 20.43 6.06 -5.46
C ARG A 435 21.16 4.94 -6.22
N ALA A 436 22.15 4.33 -5.60
CA ALA A 436 22.84 3.17 -6.17
C ALA A 436 21.89 1.96 -6.20
N ALA A 437 21.85 1.29 -7.34
CA ALA A 437 21.03 0.11 -7.51
C ALA A 437 21.70 -1.14 -6.89
N HIS A 438 20.92 -1.95 -6.21
CA HIS A 438 21.32 -3.19 -5.57
C HIS A 438 20.38 -4.32 -5.97
N GLU A 439 20.90 -5.55 -5.99
CA GLU A 439 20.10 -6.77 -6.20
C GLU A 439 20.52 -7.84 -5.19
N GLU A 440 19.54 -8.64 -4.72
CA GLU A 440 19.75 -9.83 -3.90
C GLU A 440 18.89 -10.97 -4.44
N THR A 441 19.34 -12.22 -4.33
CA THR A 441 18.66 -13.38 -4.93
C THR A 441 18.51 -14.54 -3.97
N GLY A 442 17.44 -15.32 -4.19
CA GLY A 442 17.23 -16.62 -3.57
C GLY A 442 16.63 -17.60 -4.57
N SER A 443 16.79 -18.87 -4.37
CA SER A 443 16.29 -19.90 -5.29
C SER A 443 15.67 -21.08 -4.57
N ILE A 444 14.91 -21.89 -5.32
CA ILE A 444 14.29 -23.11 -4.81
C ILE A 444 14.42 -24.24 -5.83
N GLU A 445 14.67 -25.43 -5.31
CA GLU A 445 14.76 -26.68 -6.05
C GLU A 445 13.52 -27.57 -5.78
N THR A 446 13.21 -28.50 -6.67
CA THR A 446 12.09 -29.44 -6.51
C THR A 446 12.12 -30.21 -5.19
N GLY A 447 13.31 -30.62 -4.71
CA GLY A 447 13.46 -31.34 -3.44
C GLY A 447 13.04 -30.55 -2.21
N ALA A 448 13.02 -29.21 -2.28
CA ALA A 448 12.54 -28.35 -1.20
C ALA A 448 11.00 -28.23 -1.15
N ILE A 449 10.30 -28.72 -2.19
CA ILE A 449 8.83 -28.65 -2.32
C ILE A 449 8.16 -30.00 -2.00
N ASP A 450 8.93 -31.06 -1.75
CA ASP A 450 8.41 -32.43 -1.61
C ASP A 450 7.53 -32.66 -0.37
N GLY A 451 7.58 -31.78 0.63
CA GLY A 451 6.78 -31.85 1.84
C GLY A 451 5.31 -31.49 1.60
N LYS A 452 4.40 -32.17 2.32
CA LYS A 452 2.98 -31.76 2.34
C LYS A 452 2.82 -30.40 3.04
N LEU A 453 1.96 -29.53 2.50
CA LEU A 453 1.69 -28.23 3.10
C LEU A 453 1.26 -28.38 4.57
N TRP A 454 0.20 -29.13 4.80
CA TRP A 454 -0.33 -29.34 6.15
C TRP A 454 0.41 -30.44 6.89
N GLY A 455 1.11 -30.05 7.95
CA GLY A 455 1.88 -30.96 8.83
C GLY A 455 3.30 -31.30 8.37
N GLY A 456 3.68 -30.98 7.13
CA GLY A 456 5.02 -31.29 6.57
C GLY A 456 5.89 -30.07 6.32
N SER A 457 5.31 -28.89 6.17
CA SER A 457 6.01 -27.63 5.91
C SER A 457 6.24 -26.80 7.17
N SER A 458 6.99 -25.69 7.03
CA SER A 458 7.20 -24.75 8.11
C SER A 458 5.85 -24.17 8.62
N THR A 459 5.74 -23.99 9.94
CA THR A 459 4.50 -23.47 10.54
C THR A 459 4.11 -22.11 9.95
N ARG A 460 5.09 -21.26 9.63
CA ARG A 460 4.84 -19.94 9.04
C ARG A 460 4.38 -20.02 7.58
N LEU A 461 4.85 -20.98 6.79
CA LEU A 461 4.29 -21.24 5.45
C LEU A 461 2.82 -21.67 5.54
N GLN A 462 2.47 -22.51 6.53
CA GLN A 462 1.08 -22.91 6.76
C GLN A 462 0.20 -21.71 7.16
N VAL A 463 0.71 -20.76 7.96
CA VAL A 463 -0.02 -19.51 8.28
C VAL A 463 -0.24 -18.67 7.03
N ALA A 464 0.79 -18.48 6.20
CA ALA A 464 0.67 -17.75 4.92
C ALA A 464 -0.36 -18.40 3.99
N ALA A 465 -0.34 -19.74 3.89
CA ALA A 465 -1.32 -20.49 3.12
C ALA A 465 -2.74 -20.35 3.67
N ALA A 466 -2.92 -20.40 5.00
CA ALA A 466 -4.23 -20.21 5.63
C ALA A 466 -4.81 -18.83 5.33
N ALA A 467 -3.98 -17.78 5.40
CA ALA A 467 -4.39 -16.42 5.06
C ALA A 467 -4.75 -16.28 3.57
N ALA A 468 -3.95 -16.86 2.67
CA ALA A 468 -4.20 -16.85 1.23
C ALA A 468 -5.49 -17.59 0.86
N TYR A 469 -5.70 -18.80 1.39
CA TYR A 469 -6.92 -19.57 1.15
C TYR A 469 -8.17 -18.89 1.72
N PHE A 470 -8.02 -18.22 2.85
CA PHE A 470 -9.12 -17.44 3.42
C PHE A 470 -9.50 -16.26 2.50
N ALA A 471 -8.53 -15.46 2.09
CA ALA A 471 -8.76 -14.36 1.16
C ALA A 471 -9.36 -14.84 -0.17
N ASP A 472 -8.78 -15.90 -0.75
CA ASP A 472 -9.29 -16.51 -1.98
C ASP A 472 -10.73 -17.00 -1.79
N SER A 473 -11.05 -17.64 -0.66
CA SER A 473 -12.40 -18.04 -0.34
C SER A 473 -13.35 -16.83 -0.31
N LEU A 474 -12.99 -15.73 0.32
CA LEU A 474 -13.82 -14.51 0.37
C LEU A 474 -14.07 -13.93 -1.03
N ARG A 475 -13.12 -14.04 -1.94
CA ARG A 475 -13.22 -13.64 -3.37
C ARG A 475 -14.00 -14.62 -4.26
N GLY A 476 -14.43 -15.75 -3.75
CA GLY A 476 -15.18 -16.76 -4.49
C GLY A 476 -14.45 -18.08 -4.72
N GLY A 477 -13.22 -18.21 -4.28
CA GLY A 477 -12.41 -19.42 -4.35
C GLY A 477 -11.76 -19.64 -5.71
N GLY A 478 -10.83 -20.59 -5.76
CA GLY A 478 -10.14 -20.99 -6.99
C GLY A 478 -8.69 -21.42 -6.79
N LEU A 479 -8.09 -21.14 -5.62
CA LEU A 479 -6.75 -21.62 -5.33
C LEU A 479 -6.75 -23.15 -5.15
N PRO A 480 -5.81 -23.87 -5.79
CA PRO A 480 -5.75 -25.31 -5.70
C PRO A 480 -5.36 -25.77 -4.29
N GLY A 481 -5.98 -26.87 -3.86
CA GLY A 481 -5.74 -27.45 -2.53
C GLY A 481 -6.36 -26.66 -1.38
N ALA A 482 -7.24 -25.68 -1.68
CA ALA A 482 -7.94 -24.90 -0.67
C ALA A 482 -8.91 -25.79 0.13
N PRO A 483 -8.78 -25.88 1.47
CA PRO A 483 -9.76 -26.56 2.30
C PRO A 483 -11.04 -25.73 2.40
N GLY A 484 -12.15 -26.37 2.76
CA GLY A 484 -13.37 -25.65 3.13
C GLY A 484 -13.15 -24.76 4.36
N LEU A 485 -13.96 -23.70 4.52
CA LEU A 485 -13.78 -22.71 5.59
C LEU A 485 -13.78 -23.34 7.01
N GLY A 486 -14.66 -24.33 7.29
CA GLY A 486 -14.69 -25.01 8.58
C GLY A 486 -13.40 -25.79 8.88
N GLU A 487 -12.85 -26.49 7.87
CA GLU A 487 -11.56 -27.15 7.99
C GLU A 487 -10.42 -26.15 8.12
N LEU A 488 -10.46 -25.06 7.34
CA LEU A 488 -9.46 -23.99 7.40
C LEU A 488 -9.44 -23.30 8.77
N ALA A 489 -10.62 -23.06 9.39
CA ALA A 489 -10.73 -22.54 10.75
C ALA A 489 -10.06 -23.46 11.76
N THR A 490 -10.32 -24.78 11.68
CA THR A 490 -9.69 -25.78 12.55
C THR A 490 -8.17 -25.78 12.42
N ARG A 491 -7.66 -25.71 11.20
CA ARG A 491 -6.21 -25.63 10.94
C ARG A 491 -5.61 -24.33 11.47
N ALA A 492 -6.31 -23.21 11.30
CA ALA A 492 -5.85 -21.92 11.81
C ALA A 492 -5.80 -21.88 13.35
N ASP A 493 -6.79 -22.51 14.04
CA ASP A 493 -6.76 -22.68 15.49
C ASP A 493 -5.57 -23.52 15.97
N GLU A 494 -5.25 -24.58 15.26
CA GLU A 494 -4.06 -25.39 15.54
C GLU A 494 -2.76 -24.59 15.34
N LEU A 495 -2.69 -23.80 14.27
CA LEU A 495 -1.55 -22.92 13.99
C LEU A 495 -1.42 -21.84 15.07
N ALA A 496 -2.54 -21.25 15.55
CA ALA A 496 -2.53 -20.28 16.64
C ALA A 496 -1.89 -20.86 17.90
N ARG A 497 -2.30 -22.09 18.30
CA ARG A 497 -1.71 -22.76 19.46
C ARG A 497 -0.21 -23.09 19.27
N ARG A 498 0.19 -23.45 18.04
CA ARG A 498 1.60 -23.78 17.75
C ARG A 498 2.51 -22.58 17.67
N THR A 499 2.00 -21.44 17.25
CA THR A 499 2.76 -20.19 17.08
C THR A 499 2.72 -19.30 18.30
N GLU A 500 1.76 -19.52 19.20
CA GLU A 500 1.45 -18.62 20.34
C GLU A 500 1.30 -17.17 19.87
N ASP A 501 0.68 -16.97 18.67
CA ASP A 501 0.57 -15.68 17.99
C ASP A 501 -0.89 -15.24 17.95
N ASP A 502 -1.21 -14.19 18.70
CA ASP A 502 -2.57 -13.63 18.79
C ASP A 502 -3.13 -13.22 17.42
N SER A 503 -2.26 -12.78 16.50
CA SER A 503 -2.69 -12.45 15.15
C SER A 503 -3.24 -13.67 14.41
N VAL A 504 -2.62 -14.85 14.62
CA VAL A 504 -3.08 -16.12 14.03
C VAL A 504 -4.39 -16.59 14.71
N ALA A 505 -4.55 -16.36 16.02
CA ALA A 505 -5.81 -16.64 16.71
C ALA A 505 -6.96 -15.74 16.19
N LYS A 506 -6.66 -14.47 15.90
CA LYS A 506 -7.62 -13.54 15.27
C LYS A 506 -7.98 -13.99 13.84
N LEU A 507 -7.03 -14.58 13.07
CA LEU A 507 -7.31 -15.19 11.76
C LEU A 507 -8.29 -16.37 11.88
N ALA A 508 -8.03 -17.30 12.77
CA ALA A 508 -8.90 -18.46 13.02
C ALA A 508 -10.33 -18.02 13.36
N THR A 509 -10.45 -17.01 14.23
CA THR A 509 -11.74 -16.41 14.59
C THR A 509 -12.46 -15.82 13.38
N ALA A 510 -11.75 -15.08 12.51
CA ALA A 510 -12.30 -14.47 11.31
C ALA A 510 -12.78 -15.54 10.30
N ILE A 511 -12.00 -16.59 10.08
CA ILE A 511 -12.37 -17.72 9.22
C ILE A 511 -13.65 -18.38 9.75
N GLY A 512 -13.71 -18.68 11.05
CA GLY A 512 -14.89 -19.29 11.67
C GLY A 512 -16.15 -18.42 11.61
N ARG A 513 -16.01 -17.08 11.62
CA ARG A 513 -17.13 -16.15 11.39
C ARG A 513 -17.62 -16.22 9.95
N ALA A 514 -16.70 -16.20 8.99
CA ALA A 514 -17.04 -16.31 7.57
C ALA A 514 -17.75 -17.64 7.24
N ASP A 515 -17.30 -18.74 7.85
CA ASP A 515 -17.91 -20.05 7.69
C ASP A 515 -19.38 -20.04 8.15
N ARG A 516 -19.65 -19.52 9.35
CA ARG A 516 -21.01 -19.38 9.88
C ARG A 516 -21.90 -18.48 9.02
N LEU A 517 -21.38 -17.36 8.53
CA LEU A 517 -22.14 -16.43 7.68
C LEU A 517 -22.49 -17.05 6.32
N ARG A 518 -21.66 -17.94 5.79
CA ARG A 518 -21.96 -18.68 4.54
C ARG A 518 -22.90 -19.85 4.77
N GLY A 519 -22.74 -20.62 5.87
CA GLY A 519 -23.61 -21.73 6.24
C GLY A 519 -25.05 -21.29 6.54
N GLY A 520 -25.23 -20.17 7.26
CA GLY A 520 -26.56 -19.62 7.54
C GLY A 520 -27.30 -19.06 6.31
N ARG A 521 -26.61 -18.73 5.23
CA ARG A 521 -27.24 -18.36 3.95
C ARG A 521 -27.75 -19.56 3.14
N ALA A 522 -27.15 -20.74 3.31
CA ALA A 522 -27.61 -21.97 2.66
C ALA A 522 -28.93 -22.48 3.23
N ASP A 523 -29.16 -22.32 4.55
CA ASP A 523 -30.38 -22.76 5.20
C ASP A 523 -31.62 -21.87 4.94
N THR A 524 -31.45 -20.62 4.60
CA THR A 524 -32.58 -19.70 4.33
C THR A 524 -33.09 -19.75 2.89
N GLY A 525 -32.42 -20.48 1.99
CA GLY A 525 -32.75 -20.59 0.56
C GLY A 525 -33.65 -21.78 0.18
N THR A 526 -33.93 -22.72 1.11
CA THR A 526 -34.70 -23.95 0.80
C THR A 526 -36.09 -24.03 1.47
N GLY A 527 -36.56 -22.94 2.04
CA GLY A 527 -37.82 -22.91 2.79
C GLY A 527 -38.92 -22.02 2.20
N ALA A 528 -39.19 -22.08 0.88
CA ALA A 528 -40.38 -21.44 0.33
C ALA A 528 -40.90 -22.24 -0.87
N GLY A 529 -41.91 -23.06 -0.63
CA GLY A 529 -42.72 -23.62 -1.69
C GLY A 529 -43.14 -25.06 -1.46
N GLU A 530 -44.25 -25.21 -0.76
CA GLU A 530 -45.32 -26.15 -1.10
C GLU A 530 -46.43 -25.97 -0.05
N GLY A 531 -47.29 -24.99 -0.32
CA GLY A 531 -48.62 -24.91 0.29
C GLY A 531 -49.57 -25.62 -0.67
N GLU A 532 -49.84 -26.86 -0.38
CA GLU A 532 -50.93 -27.63 -0.97
C GLU A 532 -52.25 -27.00 -0.53
N MET A 533 -53.08 -26.57 -1.51
CA MET A 533 -54.50 -26.28 -1.29
C MET A 533 -55.30 -27.55 -1.55
N ASP A 534 -56.00 -28.01 -0.52
CA ASP A 534 -57.24 -28.72 -0.60
C ASP A 534 -58.45 -27.76 -0.43
#